data_496ea0e2c71a538c3111a7f77873cd98
#
_entry.id   496ea0e2c71a538c3111a7f77873cd98
#
_cell.length_a   1.000
_cell.length_b   1.000
_cell.length_c   1.000
_cell.angle_alpha   90.00
_cell.angle_beta   90.00
_cell.angle_gamma   90.00
#
_symmetry.space_group_name_H-M   'P 1'
#
loop_
_entity.id
_entity.type
_entity.pdbx_description
1 polymer ?
#
loop_
_entity_poly.entity_id
_entity_poly.type
_entity_poly.pdbx_seq_one_letter_code
_entity_poly.pdbx_strand_id
1 'polypeptide(L)'
;MTTDPTAIRPAPVRVTQADLDDVRERLARTRFTDAIEGADDVYGTPVAGVRELVRYWLDDFDWHRDVEARLDAYPHYETEIDGQRVHFLHARSGRPDAVGLVLTHGWPGSVLEYLDVVEPLTAAGYDVVLPSIPGFGFSGPTTERGWDVRRTAAAWVELMRLLGYERYGAVGNDGGSMISPEVGRLDPEHVVGVHVTQLFSFPSGDPAELADLTPDEQAALAHLTWFWDTMGAFNVLQSQAPQTLAHALADSPAGLLGWNSQLMTGLDPAFVVANAAVYWFTRTTGSSLRFYYEMAHPTAPAEPAGPTTAPTALAAARGDFASIRRFAERDHADLRQWTVYDDGGHYQAHVAPQQLAADVVGFFDGLTQAVPAA
;
A
#
# COMPACT_ATOMS: atom_id res chain seq x y z
N MET A 1 3.95 -19.82 31.60
CA MET A 1 5.01 -19.28 30.76
C MET A 1 4.38 -18.15 29.98
N THR A 2 4.68 -16.91 30.31
CA THR A 2 4.30 -15.75 29.48
C THR A 2 5.17 -15.81 28.23
N THR A 3 4.57 -16.10 27.08
CA THR A 3 5.26 -15.99 25.79
C THR A 3 5.61 -14.52 25.58
N ASP A 4 6.83 -14.25 25.16
CA ASP A 4 7.25 -12.90 24.74
C ASP A 4 6.35 -12.47 23.56
N PRO A 5 5.58 -11.40 23.69
CA PRO A 5 4.67 -10.96 22.63
C PRO A 5 5.43 -10.49 21.37
N THR A 6 6.67 -10.01 21.53
CA THR A 6 7.51 -9.54 20.41
C THR A 6 8.26 -10.68 19.70
N ALA A 7 8.12 -11.92 20.16
CA ALA A 7 8.74 -13.06 19.49
C ALA A 7 8.17 -13.25 18.08
N ILE A 8 9.06 -13.26 17.09
CA ILE A 8 8.71 -13.54 15.70
C ILE A 8 8.35 -15.02 15.55
N ARG A 9 7.17 -15.31 15.02
CA ARG A 9 6.64 -16.67 14.87
C ARG A 9 6.20 -16.93 13.43
N PRO A 10 6.38 -18.15 12.90
CA PRO A 10 5.80 -18.53 11.61
C PRO A 10 4.26 -18.36 11.63
N ALA A 11 3.71 -17.76 10.59
CA ALA A 11 2.28 -17.46 10.49
C ALA A 11 1.76 -17.76 9.06
N PRO A 12 1.67 -19.02 8.65
CA PRO A 12 1.18 -19.36 7.32
C PRO A 12 -0.26 -18.89 7.14
N VAL A 13 -0.53 -18.28 5.99
CA VAL A 13 -1.87 -17.82 5.63
C VAL A 13 -2.72 -19.04 5.22
N ARG A 14 -3.88 -19.22 5.85
CA ARG A 14 -4.82 -20.29 5.51
C ARG A 14 -6.25 -19.80 5.66
N VAL A 15 -7.10 -20.22 4.73
CA VAL A 15 -8.55 -19.99 4.77
C VAL A 15 -9.25 -21.34 4.90
N THR A 16 -10.27 -21.43 5.73
CA THR A 16 -11.00 -22.67 5.92
C THR A 16 -11.96 -22.93 4.76
N GLN A 17 -12.27 -24.23 4.49
CA GLN A 17 -13.28 -24.56 3.49
C GLN A 17 -14.64 -23.93 3.79
N ALA A 18 -15.00 -23.80 5.06
CA ALA A 18 -16.25 -23.16 5.48
C ALA A 18 -16.31 -21.66 5.09
N ASP A 19 -15.18 -20.93 5.19
CA ASP A 19 -15.12 -19.53 4.75
C ASP A 19 -15.21 -19.43 3.22
N LEU A 20 -14.58 -20.36 2.49
CA LEU A 20 -14.71 -20.44 1.02
C LEU A 20 -16.13 -20.75 0.58
N ASP A 21 -16.82 -21.65 1.27
CA ASP A 21 -18.21 -22.00 0.98
C ASP A 21 -19.15 -20.83 1.30
N ASP A 22 -18.95 -20.11 2.44
CA ASP A 22 -19.74 -18.93 2.81
C ASP A 22 -19.63 -17.81 1.75
N VAL A 23 -18.42 -17.49 1.30
CA VAL A 23 -18.27 -16.44 0.27
C VAL A 23 -18.91 -16.82 -1.05
N ARG A 24 -18.81 -18.09 -1.47
CA ARG A 24 -19.47 -18.59 -2.69
C ARG A 24 -21.00 -18.50 -2.58
N GLU A 25 -21.58 -18.88 -1.44
CA GLU A 25 -23.02 -18.77 -1.19
C GLU A 25 -23.49 -17.31 -1.24
N ARG A 26 -22.75 -16.39 -0.63
CA ARG A 26 -23.06 -14.94 -0.66
C ARG A 26 -22.98 -14.37 -2.07
N LEU A 27 -21.91 -14.66 -2.81
CA LEU A 27 -21.75 -14.22 -4.20
C LEU A 27 -22.86 -14.76 -5.10
N ALA A 28 -23.25 -16.03 -4.95
CA ALA A 28 -24.34 -16.64 -5.72
C ALA A 28 -25.71 -16.00 -5.45
N ARG A 29 -25.90 -15.37 -4.28
CA ARG A 29 -27.12 -14.66 -3.88
C ARG A 29 -27.03 -13.16 -4.07
N THR A 30 -26.00 -12.64 -4.74
CA THR A 30 -25.82 -11.20 -4.95
C THR A 30 -27.05 -10.57 -5.59
N ARG A 31 -27.55 -9.52 -4.97
CA ARG A 31 -28.58 -8.65 -5.55
C ARG A 31 -27.89 -7.43 -6.13
N PHE A 32 -27.75 -7.42 -7.43
CA PHE A 32 -27.21 -6.26 -8.11
C PHE A 32 -28.21 -5.11 -8.12
N THR A 33 -27.68 -3.88 -8.02
CA THR A 33 -28.49 -2.69 -8.23
C THR A 33 -28.89 -2.57 -9.70
N ASP A 34 -29.85 -1.69 -9.98
CA ASP A 34 -30.19 -1.27 -11.33
C ASP A 34 -29.07 -0.40 -11.96
N ALA A 35 -29.13 -0.23 -13.27
CA ALA A 35 -28.27 0.66 -14.03
C ALA A 35 -29.12 1.45 -15.03
N ILE A 36 -28.69 2.67 -15.32
CA ILE A 36 -29.29 3.48 -16.38
C ILE A 36 -28.52 3.21 -17.66
N GLU A 37 -29.24 2.79 -18.69
CA GLU A 37 -28.64 2.48 -20.01
C GLU A 37 -27.90 3.71 -20.59
N GLY A 38 -26.64 3.49 -20.95
CA GLY A 38 -25.76 4.54 -21.53
C GLY A 38 -25.16 5.50 -20.51
N ALA A 39 -25.24 5.20 -19.19
CA ALA A 39 -24.66 5.99 -18.11
C ALA A 39 -23.80 5.15 -17.18
N ASP A 40 -23.21 4.08 -17.68
CA ASP A 40 -22.52 3.05 -16.89
C ASP A 40 -21.34 3.61 -16.07
N ASP A 41 -20.66 4.62 -16.56
CA ASP A 41 -19.46 5.24 -15.93
C ASP A 41 -19.75 6.57 -15.21
N VAL A 42 -21.00 7.06 -15.25
CA VAL A 42 -21.36 8.35 -14.67
C VAL A 42 -21.55 8.28 -13.14
N TYR A 43 -22.01 7.14 -12.65
CA TYR A 43 -22.40 6.96 -11.23
C TYR A 43 -21.36 6.17 -10.41
N GLY A 44 -20.12 6.10 -10.83
CA GLY A 44 -19.06 5.34 -10.18
C GLY A 44 -18.85 3.96 -10.78
N THR A 45 -18.56 2.95 -9.96
CA THR A 45 -18.25 1.60 -10.46
C THR A 45 -19.43 1.00 -11.25
N PRO A 46 -19.24 0.65 -12.54
CA PRO A 46 -20.32 0.14 -13.38
C PRO A 46 -20.87 -1.20 -12.87
N VAL A 47 -22.21 -1.36 -12.91
CA VAL A 47 -22.86 -2.61 -12.50
C VAL A 47 -22.39 -3.80 -13.32
N ALA A 48 -22.14 -3.61 -14.60
CA ALA A 48 -21.60 -4.63 -15.49
C ALA A 48 -20.23 -5.12 -15.03
N GLY A 49 -19.32 -4.20 -14.64
CA GLY A 49 -17.99 -4.53 -14.13
C GLY A 49 -18.06 -5.34 -12.83
N VAL A 50 -18.93 -4.94 -11.88
CA VAL A 50 -19.12 -5.71 -10.65
C VAL A 50 -19.69 -7.11 -10.95
N ARG A 51 -20.60 -7.25 -11.92
CA ARG A 51 -21.11 -8.57 -12.35
C ARG A 51 -20.00 -9.47 -12.92
N GLU A 52 -19.10 -8.90 -13.70
CA GLU A 52 -17.93 -9.64 -14.22
C GLU A 52 -17.00 -10.10 -13.12
N LEU A 53 -16.67 -9.24 -12.15
CA LEU A 53 -15.82 -9.58 -11.02
C LEU A 53 -16.48 -10.65 -10.12
N VAL A 54 -17.80 -10.55 -9.85
CA VAL A 54 -18.55 -11.57 -9.10
C VAL A 54 -18.54 -12.92 -9.84
N ARG A 55 -18.77 -12.91 -11.17
CA ARG A 55 -18.69 -14.13 -11.99
C ARG A 55 -17.29 -14.71 -11.93
N TYR A 56 -16.24 -13.88 -12.13
CA TYR A 56 -14.86 -14.33 -12.04
C TYR A 56 -14.54 -14.97 -10.69
N TRP A 57 -14.99 -14.36 -9.57
CA TRP A 57 -14.78 -14.94 -8.23
C TRP A 57 -15.50 -16.28 -8.03
N LEU A 58 -16.68 -16.47 -8.63
CA LEU A 58 -17.45 -17.71 -8.54
C LEU A 58 -16.88 -18.83 -9.40
N ASP A 59 -16.48 -18.51 -10.63
CA ASP A 59 -16.26 -19.50 -11.69
C ASP A 59 -14.76 -19.79 -11.95
N ASP A 60 -13.91 -18.75 -11.83
CA ASP A 60 -12.52 -18.80 -12.30
C ASP A 60 -11.49 -18.68 -11.16
N PHE A 61 -11.82 -17.95 -10.09
CA PHE A 61 -10.90 -17.69 -8.97
C PHE A 61 -10.84 -18.87 -7.99
N ASP A 62 -9.61 -19.26 -7.63
CA ASP A 62 -9.31 -20.26 -6.61
C ASP A 62 -8.33 -19.69 -5.59
N TRP A 63 -8.79 -19.52 -4.34
CA TRP A 63 -7.98 -18.93 -3.27
C TRP A 63 -6.66 -19.68 -3.05
N HIS A 64 -6.68 -21.02 -3.08
CA HIS A 64 -5.48 -21.82 -2.82
C HIS A 64 -4.44 -21.65 -3.94
N ARG A 65 -4.90 -21.62 -5.20
CA ARG A 65 -4.04 -21.45 -6.38
C ARG A 65 -3.57 -19.99 -6.52
N ASP A 66 -4.49 -19.02 -6.42
CA ASP A 66 -4.25 -17.64 -6.85
C ASP A 66 -3.68 -16.77 -5.74
N VAL A 67 -3.84 -17.18 -4.46
CA VAL A 67 -3.34 -16.44 -3.31
C VAL A 67 -2.40 -17.28 -2.45
N GLU A 68 -2.86 -18.38 -1.83
CA GLU A 68 -2.03 -19.14 -0.89
C GLU A 68 -0.74 -19.68 -1.53
N ALA A 69 -0.83 -20.28 -2.74
CA ALA A 69 0.33 -20.82 -3.42
C ALA A 69 1.38 -19.74 -3.77
N ARG A 70 0.95 -18.53 -4.12
CA ARG A 70 1.85 -17.39 -4.37
C ARG A 70 2.51 -16.89 -3.09
N LEU A 71 1.74 -16.81 -2.02
CA LEU A 71 2.23 -16.41 -0.70
C LEU A 71 3.20 -17.46 -0.13
N ASP A 72 2.88 -18.75 -0.23
CA ASP A 72 3.71 -19.85 0.27
C ASP A 72 5.10 -19.96 -0.42
N ALA A 73 5.32 -19.22 -1.52
CA ALA A 73 6.66 -19.09 -2.11
C ALA A 73 7.67 -18.41 -1.18
N TYR A 74 7.17 -17.66 -0.18
CA TYR A 74 8.00 -16.91 0.75
C TYR A 74 7.63 -17.24 2.20
N PRO A 75 8.59 -17.21 3.15
CA PRO A 75 8.29 -17.41 4.57
C PRO A 75 7.41 -16.29 5.14
N HIS A 76 6.39 -16.69 5.89
CA HIS A 76 5.45 -15.80 6.59
C HIS A 76 5.68 -15.82 8.08
N TYR A 77 5.60 -14.65 8.67
CA TYR A 77 5.78 -14.46 10.10
C TYR A 77 4.74 -13.49 10.67
N GLU A 78 4.58 -13.58 11.98
CA GLU A 78 3.86 -12.59 12.77
C GLU A 78 4.65 -12.22 14.02
N THR A 79 4.44 -11.01 14.49
CA THR A 79 4.92 -10.51 15.78
C THR A 79 3.89 -9.55 16.35
N GLU A 80 4.07 -9.10 17.59
CA GLU A 80 3.27 -8.05 18.19
C GLU A 80 4.13 -6.80 18.38
N ILE A 81 3.68 -5.68 17.84
CA ILE A 81 4.31 -4.38 17.98
C ILE A 81 3.26 -3.39 18.46
N ASP A 82 3.56 -2.72 19.58
CA ASP A 82 2.66 -1.74 20.19
C ASP A 82 1.23 -2.27 20.40
N GLY A 83 1.13 -3.50 20.90
CA GLY A 83 -0.15 -4.19 21.18
C GLY A 83 -0.93 -4.64 19.93
N GLN A 84 -0.36 -4.48 18.75
CA GLN A 84 -0.97 -4.87 17.48
C GLN A 84 -0.21 -6.03 16.83
N ARG A 85 -0.96 -7.03 16.38
CA ARG A 85 -0.41 -8.10 15.53
C ARG A 85 0.06 -7.51 14.20
N VAL A 86 1.29 -7.82 13.83
CA VAL A 86 1.91 -7.46 12.56
C VAL A 86 2.31 -8.74 11.83
N HIS A 87 1.69 -9.00 10.72
CA HIS A 87 2.07 -10.05 9.77
C HIS A 87 3.05 -9.49 8.75
N PHE A 88 4.03 -10.30 8.34
CA PHE A 88 4.96 -9.94 7.27
C PHE A 88 5.54 -11.16 6.56
N LEU A 89 5.87 -10.99 5.27
CA LEU A 89 6.76 -11.90 4.55
C LEU A 89 8.19 -11.43 4.77
N HIS A 90 9.13 -12.40 4.84
CA HIS A 90 10.56 -12.09 4.91
C HIS A 90 11.34 -13.00 3.96
N ALA A 91 11.72 -12.47 2.82
CA ALA A 91 12.52 -13.15 1.81
C ALA A 91 13.97 -12.68 1.90
N ARG A 92 14.90 -13.62 2.08
CA ARG A 92 16.33 -13.32 2.21
C ARG A 92 17.06 -13.57 0.89
N SER A 93 17.97 -12.67 0.53
CA SER A 93 18.84 -12.80 -0.63
C SER A 93 19.94 -13.85 -0.44
N GLY A 94 20.19 -14.26 0.81
CA GLY A 94 21.29 -15.15 1.17
C GLY A 94 22.65 -14.48 1.31
N ARG A 95 22.75 -13.15 1.14
CA ARG A 95 23.97 -12.40 1.45
C ARG A 95 24.03 -12.09 2.95
N PRO A 96 25.18 -12.28 3.62
CA PRO A 96 25.28 -12.11 5.07
C PRO A 96 25.16 -10.64 5.52
N ASP A 97 25.43 -9.68 4.63
CA ASP A 97 25.42 -8.24 4.85
C ASP A 97 24.36 -7.53 3.99
N ALA A 98 23.31 -8.26 3.61
CA ALA A 98 22.24 -7.71 2.80
C ALA A 98 21.58 -6.51 3.49
N VAL A 99 21.36 -5.44 2.73
CA VAL A 99 20.48 -4.36 3.15
C VAL A 99 19.03 -4.85 3.07
N GLY A 100 18.27 -4.69 4.13
CA GLY A 100 16.84 -4.99 4.14
C GLY A 100 16.04 -3.91 3.44
N LEU A 101 15.02 -4.27 2.67
CA LEU A 101 14.05 -3.34 2.12
C LEU A 101 12.68 -3.64 2.74
N VAL A 102 12.08 -2.68 3.45
CA VAL A 102 10.70 -2.78 3.90
C VAL A 102 9.77 -2.18 2.85
N LEU A 103 8.91 -3.03 2.26
CA LEU A 103 8.00 -2.64 1.18
C LEU A 103 6.58 -2.50 1.74
N THR A 104 5.99 -1.32 1.58
CA THR A 104 4.68 -1.00 2.17
C THR A 104 3.65 -0.72 1.09
N HIS A 105 2.57 -1.50 1.10
CA HIS A 105 1.40 -1.35 0.23
C HIS A 105 0.47 -0.21 0.68
N GLY A 106 -0.65 -0.03 -0.02
CA GLY A 106 -1.71 0.89 0.35
C GLY A 106 -3.12 0.29 0.27
N TRP A 107 -4.14 1.14 0.14
CA TRP A 107 -5.53 0.77 0.02
C TRP A 107 -6.04 1.04 -1.40
N PRO A 108 -6.82 0.15 -2.02
CA PRO A 108 -7.32 -1.16 -1.56
C PRO A 108 -6.40 -2.35 -1.89
N GLY A 109 -5.10 -2.10 -2.04
CA GLY A 109 -4.06 -3.11 -2.24
C GLY A 109 -3.76 -3.92 -0.98
N SER A 110 -2.79 -4.81 -1.10
CA SER A 110 -2.25 -5.64 -0.03
C SER A 110 -0.82 -6.05 -0.36
N VAL A 111 -0.20 -6.89 0.46
CA VAL A 111 1.11 -7.47 0.16
C VAL A 111 1.18 -8.17 -1.21
N LEU A 112 0.03 -8.54 -1.79
CA LEU A 112 -0.03 -9.20 -3.09
C LEU A 112 0.51 -8.32 -4.23
N GLU A 113 0.48 -7.00 -4.09
CA GLU A 113 0.96 -6.09 -5.13
C GLU A 113 2.47 -6.18 -5.36
N TYR A 114 3.22 -6.56 -4.30
CA TYR A 114 4.68 -6.61 -4.33
C TYR A 114 5.26 -8.02 -4.59
N LEU A 115 4.44 -9.07 -4.67
CA LEU A 115 4.97 -10.43 -4.77
C LEU A 115 5.88 -10.64 -5.97
N ASP A 116 5.57 -9.99 -7.11
CA ASP A 116 6.32 -10.16 -8.35
C ASP A 116 7.65 -9.37 -8.39
N VAL A 117 7.91 -8.47 -7.40
CA VAL A 117 9.20 -7.77 -7.25
C VAL A 117 10.12 -8.43 -6.22
N VAL A 118 9.62 -9.37 -5.41
CA VAL A 118 10.42 -10.01 -4.35
C VAL A 118 11.61 -10.75 -4.93
N GLU A 119 11.39 -11.61 -5.94
CA GLU A 119 12.47 -12.40 -6.54
C GLU A 119 13.51 -11.51 -7.23
N PRO A 120 13.17 -10.53 -8.09
CA PRO A 120 14.14 -9.59 -8.65
C PRO A 120 14.99 -8.85 -7.61
N LEU A 121 14.38 -8.39 -6.51
CA LEU A 121 15.10 -7.68 -5.44
C LEU A 121 16.04 -8.61 -4.67
N THR A 122 15.59 -9.84 -4.34
CA THR A 122 16.45 -10.80 -3.65
C THR A 122 17.59 -11.31 -4.54
N ALA A 123 17.34 -11.51 -5.84
CA ALA A 123 18.37 -11.82 -6.81
C ALA A 123 19.43 -10.71 -6.94
N ALA A 124 19.04 -9.44 -6.81
CA ALA A 124 19.95 -8.30 -6.76
C ALA A 124 20.75 -8.24 -5.45
N GLY A 125 20.31 -8.94 -4.40
CA GLY A 125 21.04 -9.08 -3.14
C GLY A 125 20.47 -8.29 -1.98
N TYR A 126 19.25 -7.82 -2.09
CA TYR A 126 18.49 -7.17 -1.02
C TYR A 126 17.62 -8.20 -0.29
N ASP A 127 17.54 -8.11 1.03
CA ASP A 127 16.50 -8.84 1.76
C ASP A 127 15.19 -8.05 1.67
N VAL A 128 14.07 -8.73 1.54
CA VAL A 128 12.75 -8.10 1.40
C VAL A 128 11.88 -8.41 2.61
N VAL A 129 11.40 -7.38 3.28
CA VAL A 129 10.39 -7.45 4.34
C VAL A 129 9.12 -6.80 3.82
N LEU A 130 8.02 -7.56 3.75
CA LEU A 130 6.78 -7.13 3.16
C LEU A 130 5.65 -7.24 4.20
N PRO A 131 5.46 -6.22 5.06
CA PRO A 131 4.44 -6.25 6.10
C PRO A 131 3.06 -5.90 5.57
N SER A 132 2.03 -6.50 6.17
CA SER A 132 0.66 -6.00 6.07
C SER A 132 0.48 -4.83 7.03
N ILE A 133 -0.02 -3.69 6.56
CA ILE A 133 -0.30 -2.52 7.39
C ILE A 133 -1.23 -2.91 8.57
N PRO A 134 -1.03 -2.41 9.80
CA PRO A 134 -1.97 -2.59 10.90
C PRO A 134 -3.41 -2.23 10.51
N GLY A 135 -4.34 -3.16 10.71
CA GLY A 135 -5.72 -3.00 10.25
C GLY A 135 -6.01 -3.51 8.85
N PHE A 136 -4.99 -3.95 8.10
CA PHE A 136 -5.11 -4.45 6.73
C PHE A 136 -4.74 -5.94 6.67
N GLY A 137 -5.44 -6.67 5.80
CA GLY A 137 -5.08 -8.02 5.43
C GLY A 137 -4.67 -8.89 6.62
N PHE A 138 -3.51 -9.52 6.49
CA PHE A 138 -3.08 -10.54 7.45
C PHE A 138 -2.62 -9.99 8.81
N SER A 139 -2.39 -8.68 8.97
CA SER A 139 -2.16 -8.06 10.28
C SER A 139 -3.42 -7.98 11.13
N GLY A 140 -4.58 -8.22 10.52
CA GLY A 140 -5.87 -8.24 11.20
C GLY A 140 -6.38 -6.85 11.59
N PRO A 141 -7.59 -6.80 12.15
CA PRO A 141 -8.21 -5.55 12.58
C PRO A 141 -7.41 -4.86 13.69
N THR A 142 -7.34 -3.53 13.64
CA THR A 142 -6.85 -2.73 14.77
C THR A 142 -7.84 -2.76 15.93
N THR A 143 -7.32 -2.85 17.15
CA THR A 143 -8.09 -2.89 18.39
C THR A 143 -8.13 -1.55 19.11
N GLU A 144 -7.24 -0.62 18.72
CA GLU A 144 -7.10 0.70 19.30
C GLU A 144 -7.14 1.80 18.24
N ARG A 145 -7.38 3.02 18.66
CA ARG A 145 -7.29 4.22 17.83
C ARG A 145 -5.84 4.63 17.58
N GLY A 146 -5.64 5.53 16.60
CA GLY A 146 -4.36 6.18 16.36
C GLY A 146 -3.41 5.39 15.47
N TRP A 147 -3.86 4.32 14.81
CA TRP A 147 -3.07 3.63 13.79
C TRP A 147 -3.08 4.42 12.48
N ASP A 148 -2.34 5.53 12.49
CA ASP A 148 -2.10 6.42 11.36
C ASP A 148 -0.76 6.11 10.65
N VAL A 149 -0.36 6.97 9.73
CA VAL A 149 0.91 6.90 8.98
C VAL A 149 2.11 6.85 9.93
N ARG A 150 2.14 7.73 10.94
CA ARG A 150 3.30 7.87 11.83
C ARG A 150 3.44 6.67 12.78
N ARG A 151 2.33 6.19 13.35
CA ARG A 151 2.34 5.01 14.23
C ARG A 151 2.72 3.76 13.44
N THR A 152 2.25 3.64 12.20
CA THR A 152 2.64 2.54 11.30
C THR A 152 4.13 2.61 10.96
N ALA A 153 4.67 3.80 10.66
CA ALA A 153 6.09 3.98 10.41
C ALA A 153 6.94 3.59 11.63
N ALA A 154 6.52 3.97 12.84
CA ALA A 154 7.19 3.55 14.08
C ALA A 154 7.17 2.03 14.26
N ALA A 155 6.07 1.37 13.88
CA ALA A 155 6.01 -0.09 13.88
C ALA A 155 6.97 -0.73 12.87
N TRP A 156 7.21 -0.12 11.71
CA TRP A 156 8.20 -0.61 10.75
C TRP A 156 9.63 -0.43 11.23
N VAL A 157 9.95 0.68 11.89
CA VAL A 157 11.25 0.88 12.56
C VAL A 157 11.48 -0.23 13.58
N GLU A 158 10.51 -0.51 14.43
CA GLU A 158 10.62 -1.58 15.42
C GLU A 158 10.70 -2.97 14.77
N LEU A 159 9.95 -3.23 13.69
CA LEU A 159 10.03 -4.49 12.95
C LEU A 159 11.44 -4.72 12.39
N MET A 160 12.03 -3.72 11.76
CA MET A 160 13.37 -3.83 11.19
C MET A 160 14.44 -4.01 12.28
N ARG A 161 14.27 -3.36 13.43
CA ARG A 161 15.10 -3.56 14.63
C ARG A 161 14.99 -4.99 15.17
N LEU A 162 13.78 -5.53 15.28
CA LEU A 162 13.53 -6.91 15.73
C LEU A 162 14.14 -7.95 14.78
N LEU A 163 14.18 -7.65 13.48
CA LEU A 163 14.82 -8.49 12.46
C LEU A 163 16.35 -8.35 12.44
N GLY A 164 16.92 -7.37 13.18
CA GLY A 164 18.36 -7.16 13.31
C GLY A 164 18.97 -6.36 12.17
N TYR A 165 18.20 -5.56 11.42
CA TYR A 165 18.74 -4.70 10.37
C TYR A 165 19.29 -3.41 10.96
N GLU A 166 20.61 -3.24 10.90
CA GLU A 166 21.30 -2.00 11.24
C GLU A 166 21.26 -0.96 10.09
N ARG A 167 20.99 -1.43 8.87
CA ARG A 167 20.82 -0.59 7.67
C ARG A 167 19.71 -1.16 6.81
N TYR A 168 18.75 -0.31 6.44
CA TYR A 168 17.64 -0.73 5.60
C TYR A 168 17.07 0.42 4.76
N GLY A 169 16.36 0.07 3.68
CA GLY A 169 15.61 1.00 2.85
C GLY A 169 14.12 0.87 3.07
N ALA A 170 13.37 1.94 2.84
CA ALA A 170 11.92 1.94 2.84
C ALA A 170 11.38 2.18 1.43
N VAL A 171 10.47 1.30 0.99
CA VAL A 171 9.83 1.37 -0.32
C VAL A 171 8.32 1.43 -0.13
N GLY A 172 7.62 2.27 -0.90
CA GLY A 172 6.19 2.43 -0.70
C GLY A 172 5.39 2.81 -1.93
N ASN A 173 4.12 2.38 -1.92
CA ASN A 173 3.08 2.76 -2.87
C ASN A 173 1.83 3.20 -2.11
N ASP A 174 1.10 4.21 -2.56
CA ASP A 174 -0.13 4.73 -1.96
C ASP A 174 0.06 5.08 -0.46
N GLY A 175 -0.64 4.43 0.46
CA GLY A 175 -0.39 4.57 1.90
C GLY A 175 1.06 4.32 2.29
N GLY A 176 1.73 3.38 1.62
CA GLY A 176 3.15 3.12 1.76
C GLY A 176 4.03 4.29 1.32
N SER A 177 3.61 5.07 0.33
CA SER A 177 4.30 6.29 -0.10
C SER A 177 4.21 7.44 0.92
N MET A 178 3.27 7.35 1.87
CA MET A 178 3.23 8.25 3.03
C MET A 178 4.01 7.66 4.23
N ILE A 179 3.92 6.35 4.44
CA ILE A 179 4.56 5.67 5.57
C ILE A 179 6.09 5.64 5.40
N SER A 180 6.60 5.34 4.18
CA SER A 180 8.04 5.18 3.95
C SER A 180 8.87 6.44 4.22
N PRO A 181 8.46 7.67 3.84
CA PRO A 181 9.15 8.89 4.25
C PRO A 181 9.15 9.10 5.78
N GLU A 182 8.07 8.72 6.47
CA GLU A 182 8.02 8.80 7.94
C GLU A 182 8.94 7.76 8.60
N VAL A 183 9.15 6.58 8.02
CA VAL A 183 10.19 5.63 8.47
C VAL A 183 11.56 6.30 8.41
N GLY A 184 11.89 6.96 7.29
CA GLY A 184 13.13 7.71 7.14
C GLY A 184 13.28 8.88 8.13
N ARG A 185 12.16 9.51 8.52
CA ARG A 185 12.14 10.59 9.52
C ARG A 185 12.37 10.08 10.93
N LEU A 186 11.78 8.91 11.27
CA LEU A 186 11.84 8.35 12.61
C LEU A 186 13.16 7.62 12.89
N ASP A 187 13.83 7.11 11.87
CA ASP A 187 15.06 6.32 12.01
C ASP A 187 16.16 6.73 11.02
N PRO A 188 16.57 8.02 11.02
CA PRO A 188 17.52 8.56 10.04
C PRO A 188 18.93 7.95 10.13
N GLU A 189 19.26 7.29 11.23
CA GLU A 189 20.58 6.66 11.43
C GLU A 189 20.69 5.30 10.73
N HIS A 190 19.58 4.58 10.56
CA HIS A 190 19.54 3.24 9.97
C HIS A 190 18.94 3.22 8.57
N VAL A 191 18.06 4.18 8.23
CA VAL A 191 17.41 4.26 6.91
C VAL A 191 18.38 4.82 5.88
N VAL A 192 18.82 3.97 4.96
CA VAL A 192 19.76 4.36 3.89
C VAL A 192 19.10 5.18 2.78
N GLY A 193 17.80 5.05 2.59
CA GLY A 193 17.03 5.80 1.60
C GLY A 193 15.55 5.38 1.58
N VAL A 194 14.77 6.19 0.88
CA VAL A 194 13.32 6.02 0.70
C VAL A 194 13.01 6.02 -0.80
N HIS A 195 12.28 5.02 -1.27
CA HIS A 195 11.86 4.90 -2.67
C HIS A 195 10.34 4.77 -2.74
N VAL A 196 9.68 5.67 -3.43
CA VAL A 196 8.22 5.72 -3.49
C VAL A 196 7.70 5.90 -4.92
N THR A 197 6.46 5.47 -5.14
CA THR A 197 5.79 5.65 -6.43
C THR A 197 4.96 6.94 -6.49
N GLN A 198 4.68 7.57 -5.35
CA GLN A 198 4.07 8.90 -5.26
C GLN A 198 4.77 9.72 -4.18
N LEU A 199 4.88 11.03 -4.38
CA LEU A 199 5.22 12.01 -3.35
C LEU A 199 4.00 12.92 -3.13
N PHE A 200 3.28 12.68 -2.03
CA PHE A 200 2.06 13.38 -1.66
C PHE A 200 2.38 14.75 -1.03
N SER A 201 2.99 15.62 -1.85
CA SER A 201 3.28 17.00 -1.50
C SER A 201 2.28 17.93 -2.16
N PHE A 202 1.52 18.65 -1.35
CA PHE A 202 0.42 19.50 -1.80
C PHE A 202 0.74 20.98 -1.57
N PRO A 203 0.02 21.92 -2.23
CA PRO A 203 0.14 23.35 -1.93
C PRO A 203 -0.10 23.62 -0.43
N SER A 204 0.77 24.42 0.20
CA SER A 204 0.64 24.78 1.63
C SER A 204 -0.47 25.80 1.89
N GLY A 205 -1.00 26.41 0.84
CA GLY A 205 -1.92 27.53 0.90
C GLY A 205 -1.22 28.90 0.77
N ASP A 206 0.10 28.94 0.69
CA ASP A 206 0.82 30.16 0.35
C ASP A 206 0.65 30.46 -1.16
N PRO A 207 0.04 31.61 -1.54
CA PRO A 207 -0.12 31.96 -2.95
C PRO A 207 1.18 32.05 -3.73
N ALA A 208 2.32 32.28 -3.07
CA ALA A 208 3.63 32.34 -3.69
C ALA A 208 4.05 30.99 -4.29
N GLU A 209 3.59 29.87 -3.72
CA GLU A 209 3.88 28.54 -4.25
C GLU A 209 3.22 28.27 -5.61
N LEU A 210 2.14 28.98 -5.91
CA LEU A 210 1.38 28.85 -7.16
C LEU A 210 1.82 29.90 -8.21
N ALA A 211 2.73 30.80 -7.85
CA ALA A 211 3.30 31.73 -8.81
C ALA A 211 4.28 31.00 -9.74
N ASP A 212 4.28 31.37 -11.01
CA ASP A 212 5.25 30.91 -12.01
C ASP A 212 5.31 29.36 -12.17
N LEU A 213 4.17 28.69 -12.05
CA LEU A 213 4.05 27.25 -12.34
C LEU A 213 4.31 26.98 -13.82
N THR A 214 5.10 25.96 -14.09
CA THR A 214 5.28 25.45 -15.44
C THR A 214 3.97 24.85 -16.00
N PRO A 215 3.83 24.69 -17.34
CA PRO A 215 2.66 24.05 -17.92
C PRO A 215 2.40 22.64 -17.37
N ASP A 216 3.46 21.85 -17.09
CA ASP A 216 3.33 20.50 -16.54
C ASP A 216 2.86 20.52 -15.09
N GLU A 217 3.36 21.45 -14.26
CA GLU A 217 2.88 21.64 -12.89
C GLU A 217 1.42 22.12 -12.85
N GLN A 218 1.02 23.00 -13.78
CA GLN A 218 -0.38 23.42 -13.92
C GLN A 218 -1.27 22.25 -14.31
N ALA A 219 -0.82 21.39 -15.24
CA ALA A 219 -1.56 20.20 -15.66
C ALA A 219 -1.68 19.18 -14.49
N ALA A 220 -0.62 19.01 -13.70
CA ALA A 220 -0.64 18.15 -12.52
C ALA A 220 -1.63 18.65 -11.45
N LEU A 221 -1.67 19.97 -11.17
CA LEU A 221 -2.65 20.56 -10.26
C LEU A 221 -4.09 20.44 -10.78
N ALA A 222 -4.29 20.63 -12.09
CA ALA A 222 -5.59 20.45 -12.70
C ALA A 222 -6.06 18.98 -12.62
N HIS A 223 -5.15 18.02 -12.83
CA HIS A 223 -5.43 16.59 -12.65
C HIS A 223 -5.76 16.25 -11.18
N LEU A 224 -5.02 16.80 -10.23
CA LEU A 224 -5.28 16.64 -8.80
C LEU A 224 -6.67 17.18 -8.43
N THR A 225 -7.03 18.35 -8.93
CA THR A 225 -8.36 18.94 -8.71
C THR A 225 -9.45 18.04 -9.31
N TRP A 226 -9.28 17.60 -10.54
CA TRP A 226 -10.19 16.67 -11.18
C TRP A 226 -10.37 15.38 -10.39
N PHE A 227 -9.25 14.78 -9.91
CA PHE A 227 -9.29 13.55 -9.11
C PHE A 227 -10.13 13.74 -7.84
N TRP A 228 -9.90 14.83 -7.10
CA TRP A 228 -10.66 15.09 -5.87
C TRP A 228 -12.14 15.39 -6.14
N ASP A 229 -12.45 16.09 -7.21
CA ASP A 229 -13.82 16.42 -7.58
C ASP A 229 -14.62 15.21 -8.11
N THR A 230 -13.95 14.24 -8.71
CA THR A 230 -14.62 13.12 -9.40
C THR A 230 -14.37 11.75 -8.77
N MET A 231 -13.20 11.50 -8.22
CA MET A 231 -12.78 10.20 -7.68
C MET A 231 -12.58 10.21 -6.16
N GLY A 232 -12.47 11.37 -5.53
CA GLY A 232 -12.11 11.52 -4.11
C GLY A 232 -13.17 11.08 -3.10
N ALA A 233 -14.37 10.67 -3.53
CA ALA A 233 -15.48 10.32 -2.63
C ALA A 233 -15.12 9.20 -1.64
N PHE A 234 -14.29 8.23 -2.04
CA PHE A 234 -13.83 7.16 -1.14
C PHE A 234 -13.04 7.74 0.05
N ASN A 235 -12.13 8.67 -0.22
CA ASN A 235 -11.30 9.31 0.80
C ASN A 235 -12.19 10.11 1.77
N VAL A 236 -13.09 10.94 1.26
CA VAL A 236 -14.00 11.75 2.07
C VAL A 236 -14.83 10.86 3.02
N LEU A 237 -15.44 9.81 2.51
CA LEU A 237 -16.29 8.94 3.30
C LEU A 237 -15.46 8.15 4.33
N GLN A 238 -14.31 7.62 3.94
CA GLN A 238 -13.43 6.86 4.82
C GLN A 238 -12.79 7.75 5.90
N SER A 239 -12.51 9.01 5.59
CA SER A 239 -11.98 9.98 6.57
C SER A 239 -13.03 10.49 7.56
N GLN A 240 -14.31 10.43 7.24
CA GLN A 240 -15.37 10.99 8.09
C GLN A 240 -16.20 9.92 8.81
N ALA A 241 -16.62 8.88 8.12
CA ALA A 241 -17.57 7.89 8.61
C ALA A 241 -17.28 6.45 8.13
N PRO A 242 -16.05 5.94 8.30
CA PRO A 242 -15.64 4.62 7.77
C PRO A 242 -16.51 3.48 8.30
N GLN A 243 -16.92 3.54 9.56
CA GLN A 243 -17.73 2.49 10.19
C GLN A 243 -19.13 2.39 9.57
N THR A 244 -19.69 3.49 9.10
CA THR A 244 -21.01 3.51 8.46
C THR A 244 -21.02 2.66 7.18
N LEU A 245 -19.97 2.80 6.36
CA LEU A 245 -19.80 2.00 5.14
C LEU A 245 -19.39 0.56 5.44
N ALA A 246 -18.53 0.35 6.45
CA ALA A 246 -17.98 -0.94 6.80
C ALA A 246 -19.05 -2.02 7.04
N HIS A 247 -20.20 -1.68 7.59
CA HIS A 247 -21.31 -2.61 7.81
C HIS A 247 -21.78 -3.27 6.49
N ALA A 248 -21.89 -2.48 5.42
CA ALA A 248 -22.33 -3.00 4.12
C ALA A 248 -21.23 -3.83 3.44
N LEU A 249 -19.98 -3.36 3.50
CA LEU A 249 -18.87 -4.03 2.85
C LEU A 249 -18.43 -5.32 3.56
N ALA A 250 -18.60 -5.41 4.88
CA ALA A 250 -18.28 -6.60 5.65
C ALA A 250 -19.34 -7.71 5.48
N ASP A 251 -20.54 -7.38 5.01
CA ASP A 251 -21.61 -8.35 4.79
C ASP A 251 -21.78 -8.76 3.33
N SER A 252 -21.34 -7.94 2.39
CA SER A 252 -21.50 -8.17 0.95
C SER A 252 -20.14 -8.24 0.24
N PRO A 253 -19.69 -9.44 -0.21
CA PRO A 253 -18.47 -9.54 -1.02
C PRO A 253 -18.60 -8.81 -2.37
N ALA A 254 -19.80 -8.77 -2.95
CA ALA A 254 -20.05 -7.97 -4.15
C ALA A 254 -20.00 -6.45 -3.89
N GLY A 255 -20.48 -6.01 -2.73
CA GLY A 255 -20.35 -4.62 -2.28
C GLY A 255 -18.89 -4.23 -2.08
N LEU A 256 -18.10 -5.12 -1.45
CA LEU A 256 -16.65 -4.93 -1.27
C LEU A 256 -15.94 -4.84 -2.63
N LEU A 257 -16.24 -5.73 -3.58
CA LEU A 257 -15.72 -5.64 -4.94
C LEU A 257 -16.05 -4.30 -5.59
N GLY A 258 -17.31 -3.86 -5.54
CA GLY A 258 -17.74 -2.58 -6.11
C GLY A 258 -17.01 -1.39 -5.50
N TRP A 259 -16.76 -1.42 -4.18
CA TRP A 259 -16.06 -0.33 -3.50
C TRP A 259 -14.56 -0.32 -3.80
N ASN A 260 -13.89 -1.47 -3.75
CA ASN A 260 -12.44 -1.53 -3.96
C ASN A 260 -12.07 -1.34 -5.44
N SER A 261 -12.84 -1.91 -6.36
CA SER A 261 -12.52 -1.88 -7.80
C SER A 261 -12.58 -0.50 -8.44
N GLN A 262 -13.20 0.51 -7.79
CA GLN A 262 -13.20 1.88 -8.29
C GLN A 262 -11.79 2.46 -8.49
N LEU A 263 -10.82 2.00 -7.69
CA LEU A 263 -9.41 2.40 -7.78
C LEU A 263 -8.54 1.35 -8.48
N MET A 264 -9.14 0.31 -9.05
CA MET A 264 -8.47 -0.80 -9.73
C MET A 264 -8.93 -0.95 -11.18
N THR A 265 -9.43 0.13 -11.77
CA THR A 265 -9.94 0.14 -13.15
C THR A 265 -8.83 -0.24 -14.12
N GLY A 266 -9.13 -1.17 -15.05
CA GLY A 266 -8.19 -1.63 -16.07
C GLY A 266 -7.21 -2.71 -15.61
N LEU A 267 -7.21 -3.10 -14.34
CA LEU A 267 -6.42 -4.23 -13.86
C LEU A 267 -7.13 -5.56 -14.18
N ASP A 268 -6.34 -6.63 -14.20
CA ASP A 268 -6.89 -7.97 -14.44
C ASP A 268 -7.82 -8.39 -13.30
N PRO A 269 -8.90 -9.14 -13.59
CA PRO A 269 -9.86 -9.58 -12.57
C PRO A 269 -9.24 -10.43 -11.48
N ALA A 270 -8.16 -11.18 -11.77
CA ALA A 270 -7.48 -12.03 -10.79
C ALA A 270 -6.88 -11.19 -9.67
N PHE A 271 -6.19 -10.09 -10.01
CA PHE A 271 -5.60 -9.18 -9.03
C PHE A 271 -6.67 -8.45 -8.20
N VAL A 272 -7.72 -7.95 -8.87
CA VAL A 272 -8.81 -7.22 -8.18
C VAL A 272 -9.53 -8.14 -7.19
N VAL A 273 -9.89 -9.34 -7.63
CA VAL A 273 -10.59 -10.32 -6.78
C VAL A 273 -9.69 -10.84 -5.67
N ALA A 274 -8.41 -11.12 -5.94
CA ALA A 274 -7.46 -11.57 -4.92
C ALA A 274 -7.33 -10.54 -3.77
N ASN A 275 -7.17 -9.24 -4.09
CA ASN A 275 -7.11 -8.21 -3.06
C ASN A 275 -8.43 -8.09 -2.29
N ALA A 276 -9.58 -8.10 -2.95
CA ALA A 276 -10.87 -8.08 -2.26
C ALA A 276 -11.05 -9.32 -1.36
N ALA A 277 -10.62 -10.50 -1.81
CA ALA A 277 -10.66 -11.74 -1.04
C ALA A 277 -9.75 -11.69 0.21
N VAL A 278 -8.59 -11.05 0.13
CA VAL A 278 -7.75 -10.82 1.31
C VAL A 278 -8.51 -10.05 2.38
N TYR A 279 -9.13 -8.91 2.04
CA TYR A 279 -9.93 -8.13 2.99
C TYR A 279 -11.14 -8.91 3.54
N TRP A 280 -11.78 -9.70 2.70
CA TRP A 280 -12.92 -10.51 3.06
C TRP A 280 -12.55 -11.59 4.10
N PHE A 281 -11.59 -12.45 3.77
CA PHE A 281 -11.21 -13.57 4.62
C PHE A 281 -10.51 -13.15 5.91
N THR A 282 -9.77 -12.05 5.89
CA THR A 282 -9.12 -11.51 7.10
C THR A 282 -10.05 -10.63 7.93
N ARG A 283 -11.25 -10.33 7.45
CA ARG A 283 -12.23 -9.44 8.10
C ARG A 283 -11.69 -8.04 8.36
N THR A 284 -10.81 -7.55 7.49
CA THR A 284 -10.15 -6.25 7.65
C THR A 284 -10.78 -5.13 6.84
N THR A 285 -11.88 -5.39 6.15
CA THR A 285 -12.60 -4.37 5.39
C THR A 285 -12.86 -3.11 6.22
N GLY A 286 -13.44 -3.24 7.41
CA GLY A 286 -13.76 -2.08 8.25
C GLY A 286 -12.54 -1.41 8.86
N SER A 287 -11.53 -2.19 9.29
CA SER A 287 -10.33 -1.63 9.92
C SER A 287 -9.44 -0.88 8.93
N SER A 288 -9.35 -1.36 7.69
CA SER A 288 -8.57 -0.66 6.65
C SER A 288 -9.16 0.71 6.30
N LEU A 289 -10.49 0.84 6.32
CA LEU A 289 -11.13 2.15 6.10
C LEU A 289 -10.81 3.14 7.24
N ARG A 290 -10.65 2.65 8.49
CA ARG A 290 -10.32 3.49 9.64
C ARG A 290 -8.95 4.16 9.54
N PHE A 291 -8.02 3.61 8.78
CA PHE A 291 -6.73 4.24 8.51
C PHE A 291 -6.88 5.67 7.98
N TYR A 292 -7.83 5.90 7.06
CA TYR A 292 -8.14 7.24 6.55
C TYR A 292 -8.69 8.18 7.62
N TYR A 293 -9.53 7.63 8.51
CA TYR A 293 -10.07 8.42 9.63
C TYR A 293 -8.95 8.85 10.58
N GLU A 294 -8.06 7.94 10.95
CA GLU A 294 -6.95 8.23 11.87
C GLU A 294 -5.94 9.22 11.25
N MET A 295 -5.71 9.16 9.94
CA MET A 295 -4.90 10.18 9.23
C MET A 295 -5.54 11.57 9.27
N ALA A 296 -6.87 11.64 9.07
CA ALA A 296 -7.60 12.91 9.08
C ALA A 296 -7.82 13.47 10.49
N HIS A 297 -7.74 12.63 11.53
CA HIS A 297 -8.03 12.96 12.93
C HIS A 297 -6.92 12.47 13.87
N PRO A 298 -5.69 12.99 13.72
CA PRO A 298 -4.56 12.53 14.53
C PRO A 298 -4.85 12.69 16.02
N THR A 299 -4.51 11.68 16.81
CA THR A 299 -4.76 11.66 18.26
C THR A 299 -3.83 12.58 19.06
N ALA A 300 -2.71 12.98 18.48
CA ALA A 300 -1.80 13.96 19.01
C ALA A 300 -1.61 15.11 18.00
N PRO A 301 -1.40 16.35 18.47
CA PRO A 301 -1.01 17.45 17.58
C PRO A 301 0.22 17.03 16.77
N ALA A 302 0.14 17.18 15.46
CA ALA A 302 1.33 17.03 14.63
C ALA A 302 2.30 18.16 15.01
N GLU A 303 3.45 17.83 15.58
CA GLU A 303 4.56 18.78 15.63
C GLU A 303 4.88 19.18 14.18
N PRO A 304 5.13 20.46 13.89
CA PRO A 304 5.56 20.88 12.56
C PRO A 304 6.85 20.12 12.20
N ALA A 305 6.71 19.04 11.46
CA ALA A 305 7.86 18.30 11.00
C ALA A 305 8.49 19.10 9.85
N GLY A 306 9.78 19.40 9.94
CA GLY A 306 10.55 19.91 8.81
C GLY A 306 10.57 18.89 7.66
N PRO A 307 11.26 19.20 6.55
CA PRO A 307 11.39 18.26 5.43
C PRO A 307 12.06 16.95 5.89
N THR A 308 11.75 15.84 5.21
CA THR A 308 12.50 14.59 5.42
C THR A 308 13.94 14.76 4.93
N THR A 309 14.89 14.09 5.59
CA THR A 309 16.33 14.21 5.27
C THR A 309 16.92 12.94 4.67
N ALA A 310 16.20 11.83 4.70
CA ALA A 310 16.64 10.59 4.05
C ALA A 310 16.71 10.79 2.53
N PRO A 311 17.75 10.25 1.86
CA PRO A 311 17.80 10.22 0.41
C PRO A 311 16.50 9.65 -0.17
N THR A 312 15.84 10.37 -1.06
CA THR A 312 14.51 10.02 -1.56
C THR A 312 14.51 9.84 -3.08
N ALA A 313 13.85 8.80 -3.55
CA ALA A 313 13.58 8.53 -4.96
C ALA A 313 12.07 8.50 -5.24
N LEU A 314 11.69 9.05 -6.38
CA LEU A 314 10.37 8.89 -6.97
C LEU A 314 10.46 8.05 -8.24
N ALA A 315 9.64 7.01 -8.35
CA ALA A 315 9.39 6.23 -9.57
C ALA A 315 7.88 6.26 -9.91
N ALA A 316 7.42 7.39 -10.41
CA ALA A 316 6.01 7.58 -10.77
C ALA A 316 5.67 6.93 -12.10
N ALA A 317 4.42 6.51 -12.27
CA ALA A 317 3.85 6.09 -13.55
C ALA A 317 2.92 7.17 -14.09
N ARG A 318 2.99 7.42 -15.41
CA ARG A 318 2.04 8.30 -16.09
C ARG A 318 0.64 7.69 -16.03
N GLY A 319 -0.34 8.47 -15.62
CA GLY A 319 -1.71 8.00 -15.42
C GLY A 319 -2.05 7.64 -13.95
N ASP A 320 -1.07 7.70 -13.05
CA ASP A 320 -1.27 7.72 -11.61
C ASP A 320 -1.17 9.15 -11.05
N PHE A 321 -1.06 9.29 -9.74
CA PHE A 321 -0.86 10.58 -9.05
C PHE A 321 0.36 11.32 -9.60
N ALA A 322 0.15 12.51 -10.13
CA ALA A 322 1.22 13.35 -10.66
C ALA A 322 1.85 14.19 -9.54
N SER A 323 2.95 13.69 -8.97
CA SER A 323 3.75 14.45 -7.99
C SER A 323 4.30 15.74 -8.60
N ILE A 324 4.24 16.85 -7.86
CA ILE A 324 4.75 18.15 -8.30
C ILE A 324 6.11 18.41 -7.64
N ARG A 325 7.15 18.46 -8.48
CA ARG A 325 8.54 18.44 -8.01
C ARG A 325 8.87 19.57 -7.03
N ARG A 326 8.41 20.78 -7.29
CA ARG A 326 8.63 21.96 -6.42
C ARG A 326 8.07 21.76 -5.01
N PHE A 327 6.91 21.11 -4.86
CA PHE A 327 6.34 20.81 -3.54
C PHE A 327 7.08 19.63 -2.89
N ALA A 328 7.46 18.63 -3.69
CA ALA A 328 8.28 17.53 -3.20
C ALA A 328 9.64 18.00 -2.68
N GLU A 329 10.32 18.93 -3.38
CA GLU A 329 11.61 19.50 -2.94
C GLU A 329 11.48 20.36 -1.66
N ARG A 330 10.29 20.92 -1.39
CA ARG A 330 10.00 21.59 -0.11
C ARG A 330 9.92 20.57 1.04
N ASP A 331 9.28 19.44 0.79
CA ASP A 331 8.93 18.46 1.84
C ASP A 331 10.00 17.37 2.01
N HIS A 332 10.91 17.21 1.04
CA HIS A 332 11.98 16.21 1.01
C HIS A 332 13.31 16.87 0.64
N ALA A 333 14.17 17.11 1.66
CA ALA A 333 15.40 17.89 1.49
C ALA A 333 16.49 17.21 0.64
N ASP A 334 16.45 15.87 0.50
CA ASP A 334 17.42 15.09 -0.28
C ASP A 334 16.73 14.24 -1.35
N LEU A 335 16.08 14.92 -2.31
CA LEU A 335 15.42 14.28 -3.45
C LEU A 335 16.45 13.98 -4.56
N ARG A 336 16.90 12.72 -4.64
CA ARG A 336 18.00 12.30 -5.52
C ARG A 336 17.59 11.77 -6.86
N GLN A 337 16.41 11.15 -6.94
CA GLN A 337 15.92 10.54 -8.17
C GLN A 337 14.47 10.95 -8.42
N TRP A 338 14.17 11.23 -9.70
CA TRP A 338 12.84 11.59 -10.16
C TRP A 338 12.61 10.94 -11.50
N THR A 339 11.95 9.79 -11.49
CA THR A 339 11.64 9.02 -12.69
C THR A 339 10.13 9.05 -12.92
N VAL A 340 9.72 9.26 -14.16
CA VAL A 340 8.31 9.15 -14.58
C VAL A 340 8.27 8.21 -15.78
N TYR A 341 7.64 7.07 -15.59
CA TYR A 341 7.45 6.04 -16.60
C TYR A 341 6.20 6.28 -17.42
N ASP A 342 6.25 6.02 -18.72
CA ASP A 342 5.10 6.11 -19.62
C ASP A 342 4.15 4.93 -19.43
N ASP A 343 4.69 3.74 -19.07
CA ASP A 343 3.97 2.52 -18.79
C ASP A 343 3.84 2.28 -17.28
N GLY A 344 2.85 1.50 -16.86
CA GLY A 344 2.57 1.19 -15.48
C GLY A 344 1.23 1.78 -15.03
N GLY A 345 1.18 2.27 -13.79
CA GLY A 345 -0.02 2.84 -13.16
C GLY A 345 0.10 2.76 -11.66
N HIS A 346 -1.01 2.92 -10.95
CA HIS A 346 -1.04 2.93 -9.49
C HIS A 346 -0.40 1.67 -8.86
N TYR A 347 -0.63 0.50 -9.43
CA TYR A 347 -0.06 -0.77 -8.96
C TYR A 347 1.17 -1.18 -9.79
N GLN A 348 2.17 -0.30 -9.86
CA GLN A 348 3.36 -0.50 -10.70
C GLN A 348 4.12 -1.78 -10.35
N ALA A 349 4.19 -2.15 -9.07
CA ALA A 349 4.80 -3.40 -8.61
C ALA A 349 4.14 -4.65 -9.20
N HIS A 350 2.85 -4.59 -9.51
CA HIS A 350 2.10 -5.67 -10.17
C HIS A 350 2.15 -5.56 -11.70
N VAL A 351 1.94 -4.36 -12.24
CA VAL A 351 1.81 -4.15 -13.70
C VAL A 351 3.17 -4.18 -14.41
N ALA A 352 4.21 -3.62 -13.78
CA ALA A 352 5.56 -3.50 -14.35
C ALA A 352 6.64 -3.89 -13.33
N PRO A 353 6.62 -5.12 -12.75
CA PRO A 353 7.46 -5.51 -11.62
C PRO A 353 8.96 -5.42 -11.93
N GLN A 354 9.40 -5.79 -13.12
CA GLN A 354 10.81 -5.74 -13.51
C GLN A 354 11.33 -4.30 -13.62
N GLN A 355 10.49 -3.39 -14.11
CA GLN A 355 10.82 -1.97 -14.22
C GLN A 355 10.97 -1.34 -12.83
N LEU A 356 10.00 -1.58 -11.93
CA LEU A 356 10.06 -1.07 -10.56
C LEU A 356 11.24 -1.66 -9.79
N ALA A 357 11.47 -2.98 -9.89
CA ALA A 357 12.60 -3.62 -9.22
C ALA A 357 13.95 -3.06 -9.70
N ALA A 358 14.11 -2.82 -11.00
CA ALA A 358 15.33 -2.24 -11.55
C ALA A 358 15.56 -0.80 -11.07
N ASP A 359 14.49 0.00 -10.94
CA ASP A 359 14.54 1.37 -10.43
C ASP A 359 14.95 1.39 -8.94
N VAL A 360 14.31 0.55 -8.12
CA VAL A 360 14.64 0.36 -6.71
C VAL A 360 16.10 -0.07 -6.53
N VAL A 361 16.54 -1.09 -7.26
CA VAL A 361 17.94 -1.58 -7.19
C VAL A 361 18.92 -0.47 -7.59
N GLY A 362 18.67 0.22 -8.69
CA GLY A 362 19.54 1.31 -9.17
C GLY A 362 19.70 2.42 -8.14
N PHE A 363 18.62 2.81 -7.48
CA PHE A 363 18.64 3.82 -6.43
C PHE A 363 19.46 3.37 -5.21
N PHE A 364 19.15 2.20 -4.65
CA PHE A 364 19.83 1.73 -3.44
C PHE A 364 21.30 1.34 -3.68
N ASP A 365 21.65 0.79 -4.85
CA ASP A 365 23.03 0.54 -5.23
C ASP A 365 23.84 1.85 -5.28
N GLY A 366 23.26 2.93 -5.81
CA GLY A 366 23.89 4.26 -5.81
C GLY A 366 24.19 4.81 -4.42
N LEU A 367 23.39 4.44 -3.40
CA LEU A 367 23.59 4.87 -2.01
C LEU A 367 24.57 3.98 -1.24
N THR A 368 24.57 2.68 -1.51
CA THR A 368 25.38 1.71 -0.75
C THR A 368 26.82 1.59 -1.25
N GLN A 369 27.04 1.79 -2.55
CA GLN A 369 28.39 1.79 -3.15
C GLN A 369 29.17 3.09 -2.90
N ALA A 370 28.50 4.18 -2.53
CA ALA A 370 29.13 5.46 -2.25
C ALA A 370 29.83 5.56 -0.88
N VAL A 371 29.72 4.53 -0.01
CA VAL A 371 30.41 4.45 1.28
C VAL A 371 31.64 3.56 1.10
N PRO A 372 32.88 4.11 1.02
CA PRO A 372 34.09 3.27 1.05
C PRO A 372 34.10 2.48 2.36
N ALA A 373 34.45 1.19 2.29
CA ALA A 373 34.71 0.38 3.47
C ALA A 373 35.77 1.11 4.33
N ALA A 374 35.41 1.45 5.58
CA ALA A 374 36.26 2.11 6.54
C ALA A 374 37.31 1.16 7.12
#